data_8b987a9c2dcd033fe92b57579390b6c8
#
_entry.id   8b987a9c2dcd033fe92b57579390b6c8
#
_cell.length_a   1.000
_cell.length_b   1.000
_cell.length_c   1.000
_cell.angle_alpha   90.00
_cell.angle_beta   90.00
_cell.angle_gamma   90.00
#
_symmetry.space_group_name_H-M   'P 1'
#
loop_
_entity.id
_entity.type
_entity.pdbx_description
1 polymer ?
#
loop_
_entity_poly.entity_id
_entity_poly.type
_entity_poly.pdbx_seq_one_letter_code
_entity_poly.pdbx_strand_id
1 'polypeptide(L)'
;WSLRARGGYELRRSIEMIADRTGHSVIVDEQAMYKNRIWHADAEATVEWRRGTVNYMLSPRAEWRQSTATYAYPARRMRLAQFCGAVRGSAEWLRPQWRVKATAGIGCYVSPDEEVSLSNVLNNISEYLTYTAARLSGRAVAPEVSLRAERRLSRNLACFAEAGWTPRFYSGGLSEHVLTATFGILF
;
A
#
# COMPACT_ATOMS: atom_id res chain seq x y z
N TRP A 1 4.32 -4.70 -25.47
CA TRP A 1 4.56 -3.75 -24.36
C TRP A 1 3.35 -2.87 -24.13
N SER A 2 3.16 -2.43 -22.92
CA SER A 2 2.13 -1.45 -22.56
C SER A 2 2.73 -0.41 -21.59
N LEU A 3 2.16 0.78 -21.64
CA LEU A 3 2.46 1.87 -20.70
C LEU A 3 1.14 2.36 -20.12
N ARG A 4 1.08 2.46 -18.81
CA ARG A 4 -0.07 3.00 -18.08
C ARG A 4 0.40 4.11 -17.16
N ALA A 5 -0.32 5.23 -17.19
CA ALA A 5 -0.14 6.31 -16.22
C ALA A 5 -1.50 6.68 -15.64
N ARG A 6 -1.55 6.94 -14.35
CA ARG A 6 -2.74 7.38 -13.63
C ARG A 6 -2.38 8.49 -12.66
N GLY A 7 -3.33 9.36 -12.40
CA GLY A 7 -3.21 10.36 -11.36
C GLY A 7 -4.60 10.69 -10.81
N GLY A 8 -4.65 11.15 -9.59
CA GLY A 8 -5.91 11.46 -8.97
C GLY A 8 -5.77 12.29 -7.70
N TYR A 9 -6.93 12.77 -7.26
CA TYR A 9 -7.10 13.47 -6.02
C TYR A 9 -8.24 12.85 -5.24
N GLU A 10 -8.01 12.62 -3.95
CA GLU A 10 -9.00 12.09 -3.03
C GLU A 10 -9.11 13.03 -1.83
N LEU A 11 -10.34 13.34 -1.45
CA LEU A 11 -10.65 14.09 -0.23
C LEU A 11 -11.43 13.17 0.72
N ARG A 12 -10.79 12.78 1.82
CA ARG A 12 -11.44 12.06 2.91
C ARG A 12 -11.83 13.03 4.01
N ARG A 13 -13.04 12.88 4.50
CA ARG A 13 -13.56 13.62 5.66
C ARG A 13 -14.15 12.61 6.62
N SER A 14 -13.87 12.74 7.88
CA SER A 14 -14.50 11.96 8.93
C SER A 14 -14.72 12.81 10.17
N ILE A 15 -15.73 12.48 10.93
CA ILE A 15 -15.94 13.03 12.26
C ILE A 15 -15.00 12.27 13.20
N GLU A 16 -14.16 12.98 13.92
CA GLU A 16 -13.27 12.38 14.91
C GLU A 16 -13.99 12.42 16.26
N MET A 17 -14.22 11.26 16.85
CA MET A 17 -14.69 11.15 18.24
C MET A 17 -13.47 11.10 19.15
N ILE A 18 -13.36 12.04 20.04
CA ILE A 18 -12.29 12.08 21.04
C ILE A 18 -12.89 11.72 22.39
N ALA A 19 -12.35 10.67 23.03
CA ALA A 19 -12.66 10.38 24.41
C ALA A 19 -11.93 11.37 25.32
N ASP A 20 -12.64 11.96 26.27
CA ASP A 20 -12.00 12.74 27.32
C ASP A 20 -11.31 11.81 28.36
N ARG A 21 -10.61 12.40 29.33
CA ARG A 21 -9.93 11.65 30.40
C ARG A 21 -10.87 10.83 31.29
N THR A 22 -12.17 11.07 31.22
CA THR A 22 -13.21 10.37 32.00
C THR A 22 -13.88 9.26 31.20
N GLY A 23 -13.44 9.05 29.95
CA GLY A 23 -14.00 8.01 29.07
C GLY A 23 -15.30 8.41 28.38
N HIS A 24 -15.73 9.68 28.54
CA HIS A 24 -16.89 10.17 27.80
C HIS A 24 -16.49 10.56 26.37
N SER A 25 -17.26 10.12 25.41
CA SER A 25 -17.10 10.52 24.01
C SER A 25 -17.57 11.96 23.84
N VAL A 26 -16.66 12.87 23.54
CA VAL A 26 -17.02 14.22 23.16
C VAL A 26 -17.23 14.24 21.65
N ILE A 27 -18.47 14.45 21.22
CA ILE A 27 -18.73 14.79 19.81
C ILE A 27 -18.22 16.22 19.64
N VAL A 28 -17.06 16.36 19.04
CA VAL A 28 -16.54 17.67 18.67
C VAL A 28 -17.33 18.13 17.46
N ASP A 29 -17.80 19.37 17.52
CA ASP A 29 -18.58 20.10 16.50
C ASP A 29 -18.25 19.64 15.07
N GLU A 30 -19.25 19.60 14.20
CA GLU A 30 -19.13 19.22 12.78
C GLU A 30 -17.99 19.93 12.03
N GLN A 31 -17.51 21.06 12.56
CA GLN A 31 -16.35 21.79 12.04
C GLN A 31 -15.01 21.15 12.44
N ALA A 32 -14.98 20.29 13.44
CA ALA A 32 -13.80 19.56 13.91
C ALA A 32 -13.51 18.31 13.09
N MET A 33 -13.80 18.35 11.81
CA MET A 33 -13.60 17.23 10.91
C MET A 33 -12.14 16.98 10.61
N TYR A 34 -11.73 15.73 10.70
CA TYR A 34 -10.55 15.24 10.02
C TYR A 34 -10.71 15.43 8.51
N LYS A 35 -9.78 16.17 7.90
CA LYS A 35 -9.68 16.32 6.45
C LYS A 35 -8.36 15.75 5.99
N ASN A 36 -8.38 14.77 5.10
CA ASN A 36 -7.18 14.27 4.44
C ASN A 36 -7.29 14.52 2.94
N ARG A 37 -6.35 15.29 2.41
CA ARG A 37 -6.19 15.55 0.99
C ARG A 37 -5.08 14.67 0.47
N ILE A 38 -5.39 13.78 -0.45
CA ILE A 38 -4.46 12.83 -1.01
C ILE A 38 -4.32 13.09 -2.50
N TRP A 39 -3.11 13.38 -2.93
CA TRP A 39 -2.72 13.42 -4.33
C TRP A 39 -1.92 12.16 -4.63
N HIS A 40 -2.14 11.56 -5.78
CA HIS A 40 -1.35 10.43 -6.24
C HIS A 40 -1.13 10.48 -7.74
N ALA A 41 0.00 9.96 -8.16
CA ALA A 41 0.32 9.69 -9.55
C ALA A 41 1.12 8.41 -9.62
N ASP A 42 0.81 7.54 -10.56
CA ASP A 42 1.56 6.32 -10.84
C ASP A 42 1.79 6.14 -12.33
N ALA A 43 2.94 5.55 -12.65
CA ALA A 43 3.28 5.12 -13.99
C ALA A 43 3.84 3.70 -13.91
N GLU A 44 3.41 2.85 -14.82
CA GLU A 44 3.84 1.45 -14.95
C GLU A 44 4.07 1.14 -16.43
N ALA A 45 5.26 0.63 -16.73
CA ALA A 45 5.55 0.06 -18.03
C ALA A 45 5.57 -1.47 -17.91
N THR A 46 5.01 -2.17 -18.86
CA THR A 46 4.99 -3.63 -18.87
C THR A 46 5.53 -4.14 -20.18
N VAL A 47 6.48 -5.07 -20.09
CA VAL A 47 7.03 -5.81 -21.22
C VAL A 47 6.69 -7.27 -21.02
N GLU A 48 6.06 -7.86 -22.02
CA GLU A 48 5.67 -9.27 -22.03
C GLU A 48 6.33 -10.00 -23.20
N TRP A 49 6.81 -11.20 -22.94
CA TRP A 49 7.34 -12.07 -24.00
C TRP A 49 7.03 -13.53 -23.67
N ARG A 50 6.98 -14.34 -24.70
CA ARG A 50 6.69 -15.76 -24.56
C ARG A 50 7.84 -16.61 -25.07
N ARG A 51 8.15 -17.66 -24.31
CA ARG A 51 9.11 -18.69 -24.74
C ARG A 51 8.51 -20.07 -24.45
N GLY A 52 8.15 -20.77 -25.53
CA GLY A 52 7.45 -22.05 -25.42
C GLY A 52 6.11 -21.93 -24.72
N THR A 53 5.95 -22.64 -23.61
CA THR A 53 4.75 -22.64 -22.76
C THR A 53 4.81 -21.66 -21.60
N VAL A 54 5.81 -20.80 -21.55
CA VAL A 54 6.00 -19.85 -20.47
C VAL A 54 5.86 -18.43 -20.99
N ASN A 55 4.98 -17.66 -20.35
CA ASN A 55 4.89 -16.21 -20.52
C ASN A 55 5.71 -15.54 -19.42
N TYR A 56 6.53 -14.59 -19.80
CA TYR A 56 7.29 -13.74 -18.89
C TYR A 56 6.75 -12.33 -18.97
N MET A 57 6.80 -11.66 -17.84
CA MET A 57 6.42 -10.25 -17.72
C MET A 57 7.43 -9.52 -16.83
N LEU A 58 7.77 -8.32 -17.22
CA LEU A 58 8.56 -7.39 -16.41
C LEU A 58 7.81 -6.07 -16.34
N SER A 59 7.60 -5.57 -15.14
CA SER A 59 6.82 -4.36 -14.89
C SER A 59 7.57 -3.44 -13.91
N PRO A 60 8.36 -2.49 -14.40
CA PRO A 60 8.79 -1.36 -13.60
C PRO A 60 7.61 -0.42 -13.33
N ARG A 61 7.55 0.10 -12.10
CA ARG A 61 6.52 1.02 -11.64
C ARG A 61 7.15 2.14 -10.82
N ALA A 62 6.64 3.33 -11.01
CA ALA A 62 6.91 4.48 -10.15
C ALA A 62 5.58 5.03 -9.62
N GLU A 63 5.55 5.37 -8.36
CA GLU A 63 4.38 5.94 -7.69
C GLU A 63 4.80 7.11 -6.82
N TRP A 64 4.04 8.18 -6.88
CA TRP A 64 4.11 9.30 -5.97
C TRP A 64 2.77 9.47 -5.27
N ARG A 65 2.84 9.68 -3.96
CA ARG A 65 1.67 9.96 -3.15
C ARG A 65 1.99 11.06 -2.16
N GLN A 66 1.13 12.05 -2.07
CA GLN A 66 1.19 13.08 -1.06
C GLN A 66 -0.13 13.13 -0.32
N SER A 67 -0.08 13.01 0.99
CA SER A 67 -1.24 13.19 1.84
C SER A 67 -1.03 14.36 2.78
N THR A 68 -2.08 15.14 3.02
CA THR A 68 -2.12 16.21 4.01
C THR A 68 -3.35 16.03 4.87
N ALA A 69 -3.14 15.55 6.08
CA ALA A 69 -4.18 15.39 7.08
C ALA A 69 -4.23 16.62 7.97
N THR A 70 -5.43 17.14 8.20
CA THR A 70 -5.69 18.26 9.09
C THR A 70 -6.75 17.84 10.09
N TYR A 71 -6.45 18.02 11.37
CA TYR A 71 -7.34 17.76 12.48
C TYR A 71 -7.74 19.10 13.09
N ALA A 72 -9.01 19.26 13.40
CA ALA A 72 -9.47 20.50 13.99
C ALA A 72 -9.22 20.53 15.51
N TYR A 73 -9.26 19.37 16.17
CA TYR A 73 -9.04 19.29 17.60
C TYR A 73 -8.25 18.01 17.97
N PRO A 74 -7.11 18.13 18.69
CA PRO A 74 -6.32 19.35 18.77
C PRO A 74 -5.86 19.81 17.39
N ALA A 75 -5.73 21.09 17.18
CA ALA A 75 -5.33 21.61 15.87
C ALA A 75 -3.95 21.06 15.49
N ARG A 76 -3.92 20.16 14.51
CA ARG A 76 -2.68 19.55 14.03
C ARG A 76 -2.73 19.32 12.53
N ARG A 77 -1.58 19.35 11.91
CA ARG A 77 -1.43 19.06 10.49
C ARG A 77 -0.31 18.05 10.33
N MET A 78 -0.62 17.01 9.54
CA MET A 78 0.37 16.00 9.15
C MET A 78 0.51 16.03 7.64
N ARG A 79 1.73 16.07 7.16
CA ARG A 79 2.04 15.98 5.74
C ARG A 79 2.97 14.80 5.53
N LEU A 80 2.58 13.90 4.63
CA LEU A 80 3.37 12.76 4.23
C LEU A 80 3.52 12.80 2.71
N ALA A 81 4.76 12.84 2.25
CA ALA A 81 5.11 12.63 0.85
C ALA A 81 5.82 11.30 0.72
N GLN A 82 5.40 10.48 -0.23
CA GLN A 82 5.97 9.15 -0.44
C GLN A 82 6.24 8.93 -1.93
N PHE A 83 7.45 8.47 -2.22
CA PHE A 83 7.82 7.94 -3.53
C PHE A 83 8.03 6.43 -3.41
N CYS A 84 7.55 5.72 -4.39
CA CYS A 84 7.79 4.30 -4.54
C CYS A 84 8.32 4.02 -5.94
N GLY A 85 9.48 3.40 -6.03
CA GLY A 85 9.97 2.77 -7.23
C GLY A 85 9.93 1.26 -7.03
N ALA A 86 9.36 0.51 -7.95
CA ALA A 86 9.27 -0.94 -7.87
C ALA A 86 9.55 -1.60 -9.21
N VAL A 87 10.11 -2.78 -9.17
CA VAL A 87 10.24 -3.66 -10.34
C VAL A 87 9.66 -5.01 -9.96
N ARG A 88 8.78 -5.51 -10.80
CA ARG A 88 8.12 -6.80 -10.65
C ARG A 88 8.36 -7.65 -11.88
N GLY A 89 8.80 -8.89 -11.68
CA GLY A 89 8.88 -9.90 -12.72
C GLY A 89 7.92 -11.04 -12.45
N SER A 90 7.38 -11.65 -13.49
CA SER A 90 6.63 -12.89 -13.34
C SER A 90 6.88 -13.86 -14.47
N ALA A 91 6.75 -15.14 -14.15
CA ALA A 91 6.76 -16.25 -15.10
C ALA A 91 5.46 -17.03 -14.92
N GLU A 92 4.76 -17.24 -16.01
CA GLU A 92 3.48 -17.96 -16.05
C GLU A 92 3.60 -19.16 -16.98
N TRP A 93 3.48 -20.37 -16.42
CA TRP A 93 3.42 -21.63 -17.16
C TRP A 93 1.99 -21.93 -17.60
N LEU A 94 1.82 -22.13 -18.87
CA LEU A 94 0.54 -22.44 -19.48
C LEU A 94 0.51 -23.92 -19.89
N ARG A 95 -0.42 -24.68 -19.32
CA ARG A 95 -0.74 -26.05 -19.69
C ARG A 95 -2.25 -26.15 -19.96
N PRO A 96 -2.72 -27.17 -20.68
CA PRO A 96 -4.15 -27.27 -21.03
C PRO A 96 -5.12 -27.18 -19.85
N GLN A 97 -4.74 -27.73 -18.71
CA GLN A 97 -5.57 -27.74 -17.49
C GLN A 97 -4.99 -26.92 -16.33
N TRP A 98 -3.75 -26.43 -16.45
CA TRP A 98 -3.05 -25.75 -15.38
C TRP A 98 -2.44 -24.45 -15.85
N ARG A 99 -2.52 -23.46 -14.99
CA ARG A 99 -1.79 -22.21 -15.11
C ARG A 99 -1.08 -21.98 -13.78
N VAL A 100 0.21 -21.83 -13.81
CA VAL A 100 1.01 -21.53 -12.61
C VAL A 100 1.78 -20.26 -12.86
N LYS A 101 1.58 -19.25 -12.02
CA LYS A 101 2.26 -17.96 -12.10
C LYS A 101 3.08 -17.75 -10.85
N ALA A 102 4.39 -17.58 -11.02
CA ALA A 102 5.28 -17.11 -9.98
C ALA A 102 5.60 -15.63 -10.22
N THR A 103 5.57 -14.83 -9.17
CA THR A 103 5.89 -13.40 -9.22
C THR A 103 6.96 -13.12 -8.17
N ALA A 104 7.94 -12.31 -8.54
CA ALA A 104 8.92 -11.77 -7.61
C ALA A 104 9.15 -10.30 -7.95
N GLY A 105 9.37 -9.47 -6.95
CA GLY A 105 9.61 -8.06 -7.12
C GLY A 105 10.33 -7.44 -5.94
N ILE A 106 10.73 -6.21 -6.13
CA ILE A 106 11.28 -5.38 -5.08
C ILE A 106 10.78 -3.95 -5.26
N GLY A 107 10.30 -3.37 -4.17
CA GLY A 107 9.92 -1.96 -4.09
C GLY A 107 10.83 -1.21 -3.12
N CYS A 108 11.14 0.02 -3.47
CA CYS A 108 11.84 0.96 -2.61
C CYS A 108 10.91 2.15 -2.35
N TYR A 109 10.67 2.44 -1.09
CA TYR A 109 9.83 3.54 -0.63
C TYR A 109 10.74 4.60 0.00
N VAL A 110 10.48 5.85 -0.34
CA VAL A 110 11.16 7.01 0.24
C VAL A 110 10.10 8.01 0.69
N SER A 111 10.13 8.36 1.96
CA SER A 111 9.30 9.43 2.55
C SER A 111 10.22 10.54 3.01
N PRO A 112 10.56 11.51 2.12
CA PRO A 112 11.59 12.49 2.43
C PRO A 112 11.21 13.45 3.55
N ASP A 113 9.92 13.78 3.67
CA ASP A 113 9.47 14.77 4.63
C ASP A 113 8.18 14.31 5.32
N GLU A 114 8.26 14.10 6.61
CA GLU A 114 7.11 14.01 7.48
C GLU A 114 7.07 15.23 8.39
N GLU A 115 6.20 16.16 8.11
CA GLU A 115 5.91 17.27 8.99
C GLU A 115 4.75 16.87 9.90
N VAL A 116 5.06 16.55 11.15
CA VAL A 116 4.08 16.34 12.20
C VAL A 116 4.07 17.58 13.09
N SER A 117 3.08 18.44 12.88
CA SER A 117 2.81 19.56 13.78
C SER A 117 1.74 19.14 14.78
N LEU A 118 2.13 18.96 16.02
CA LEU A 118 1.24 18.60 17.12
C LEU A 118 1.08 19.79 18.06
N SER A 119 -0.15 20.18 18.36
CA SER A 119 -0.41 21.10 19.46
C SER A 119 -0.34 20.32 20.79
N ASN A 120 0.27 20.93 21.81
CA ASN A 120 0.65 20.32 23.08
C ASN A 120 -0.47 19.80 24.01
N VAL A 121 -1.66 19.51 23.50
CA VAL A 121 -2.82 19.22 24.34
C VAL A 121 -2.90 17.76 24.82
N LEU A 122 -2.21 16.83 24.16
CA LEU A 122 -2.24 15.40 24.52
C LEU A 122 -0.81 14.81 24.46
N ASN A 123 0.01 15.08 25.46
CA ASN A 123 1.41 14.66 25.46
C ASN A 123 1.64 13.17 25.17
N ASN A 124 0.85 12.26 25.73
CA ASN A 124 1.10 10.84 25.59
C ASN A 124 0.75 10.27 24.20
N ILE A 125 -0.36 10.72 23.60
CA ILE A 125 -0.74 10.30 22.24
C ILE A 125 0.16 10.97 21.21
N SER A 126 0.54 12.20 21.46
CA SER A 126 1.48 12.98 20.68
C SER A 126 2.84 12.28 20.57
N GLU A 127 3.41 11.84 21.70
CA GLU A 127 4.67 11.11 21.72
C GLU A 127 4.60 9.79 20.97
N TYR A 128 3.53 9.04 21.12
CA TYR A 128 3.35 7.78 20.41
C TYR A 128 3.24 7.98 18.90
N LEU A 129 2.44 8.93 18.45
CA LEU A 129 2.29 9.24 17.03
C LEU A 129 3.60 9.76 16.42
N THR A 130 4.30 10.65 17.12
CA THR A 130 5.59 11.17 16.68
C THR A 130 6.63 10.06 16.59
N TYR A 131 6.67 9.17 17.56
CA TYR A 131 7.58 8.02 17.55
C TYR A 131 7.28 7.06 16.40
N THR A 132 6.02 6.71 16.19
CA THR A 132 5.61 5.82 15.10
C THR A 132 5.89 6.45 13.75
N ALA A 133 5.56 7.71 13.59
CA ALA A 133 5.83 8.48 12.38
C ALA A 133 7.33 8.55 12.08
N ALA A 134 8.15 8.89 13.04
CA ALA A 134 9.60 8.94 12.88
C ALA A 134 10.21 7.58 12.52
N ARG A 135 9.61 6.48 12.95
CA ARG A 135 10.09 5.13 12.59
C ARG A 135 9.64 4.68 11.20
N LEU A 136 8.50 5.14 10.72
CA LEU A 136 7.96 4.86 9.40
C LEU A 136 8.45 5.84 8.35
N SER A 137 8.99 6.98 8.76
CA SER A 137 9.61 7.96 7.86
C SER A 137 10.94 7.45 7.33
N GLY A 138 11.40 8.02 6.24
CA GLY A 138 12.67 7.69 5.64
C GLY A 138 12.55 6.67 4.51
N ARG A 139 13.31 5.59 4.57
CA ARG A 139 13.40 4.61 3.48
C ARG A 139 12.89 3.25 3.92
N ALA A 140 12.22 2.58 3.01
CA ALA A 140 11.84 1.19 3.21
C ALA A 140 12.14 0.38 1.93
N VAL A 141 12.51 -0.87 2.12
CA VAL A 141 12.65 -1.85 1.04
C VAL A 141 11.59 -2.92 1.24
N ALA A 142 10.85 -3.22 0.19
CA ALA A 142 9.76 -4.20 0.21
C ALA A 142 9.96 -5.22 -0.93
N PRO A 143 10.69 -6.31 -0.68
CA PRO A 143 10.63 -7.45 -1.58
C PRO A 143 9.23 -8.07 -1.55
N GLU A 144 8.82 -8.67 -2.67
CA GLU A 144 7.57 -9.39 -2.78
C GLU A 144 7.79 -10.71 -3.52
N VAL A 145 7.10 -11.74 -3.08
CA VAL A 145 7.00 -13.00 -3.81
C VAL A 145 5.57 -13.51 -3.74
N SER A 146 5.07 -14.06 -4.83
CA SER A 146 3.79 -14.76 -4.83
C SER A 146 3.81 -15.94 -5.79
N LEU A 147 2.97 -16.92 -5.48
CA LEU A 147 2.72 -18.08 -6.32
C LEU A 147 1.22 -18.27 -6.43
N ARG A 148 0.74 -18.33 -7.68
CA ARG A 148 -0.65 -18.63 -8.00
C ARG A 148 -0.72 -19.87 -8.85
N ALA A 149 -1.54 -20.83 -8.45
CA ALA A 149 -1.87 -22.00 -9.22
C ALA A 149 -3.37 -21.99 -9.54
N GLU A 150 -3.70 -22.20 -10.80
CA GLU A 150 -5.06 -22.27 -11.29
C GLU A 150 -5.27 -23.59 -12.04
N ARG A 151 -6.36 -24.28 -11.77
CA ARG A 151 -6.74 -25.53 -12.42
C ARG A 151 -8.10 -25.38 -13.08
N ARG A 152 -8.15 -25.60 -14.38
CA ARG A 152 -9.40 -25.68 -15.12
C ARG A 152 -10.07 -27.01 -14.84
N LEU A 153 -11.30 -26.96 -14.33
CA LEU A 153 -12.11 -28.15 -14.00
C LEU A 153 -13.06 -28.50 -15.14
N SER A 154 -13.55 -27.47 -15.84
CA SER A 154 -14.41 -27.62 -17.01
C SER A 154 -14.19 -26.47 -18.01
N ARG A 155 -15.02 -26.36 -19.02
CA ARG A 155 -14.96 -25.30 -20.04
C ARG A 155 -15.13 -23.90 -19.42
N ASN A 156 -16.00 -23.81 -18.42
CA ASN A 156 -16.38 -22.53 -17.79
C ASN A 156 -16.07 -22.51 -16.27
N LEU A 157 -15.31 -23.45 -15.77
CA LEU A 157 -15.03 -23.55 -14.33
C LEU A 157 -13.55 -23.78 -14.09
N ALA A 158 -12.95 -22.96 -13.27
CA ALA A 158 -11.59 -23.14 -12.76
C ALA A 158 -11.55 -22.84 -11.27
N CYS A 159 -10.64 -23.47 -10.55
CA CYS A 159 -10.28 -23.11 -9.17
C CYS A 159 -8.87 -22.55 -9.12
N PHE A 160 -8.61 -21.67 -8.18
CA PHE A 160 -7.27 -21.14 -7.96
C PHE A 160 -6.92 -21.08 -6.48
N ALA A 161 -5.63 -21.13 -6.23
CA ALA A 161 -5.01 -20.81 -4.94
C ALA A 161 -3.82 -19.88 -5.20
N GLU A 162 -3.67 -18.89 -4.35
CA GLU A 162 -2.56 -17.92 -4.40
C GLU A 162 -2.02 -17.70 -2.99
N ALA A 163 -0.71 -17.70 -2.86
CA ALA A 163 -0.02 -17.34 -1.65
C ALA A 163 1.03 -16.28 -1.97
N GLY A 164 1.19 -15.31 -1.07
CA GLY A 164 2.14 -14.23 -1.24
C GLY A 164 2.76 -13.80 0.08
N TRP A 165 3.95 -13.24 0.00
CA TRP A 165 4.67 -12.65 1.11
C TRP A 165 5.31 -11.34 0.67
N THR A 166 5.01 -10.28 1.41
CA THR A 166 5.50 -8.93 1.14
C THR A 166 5.99 -8.31 2.44
N PRO A 167 7.25 -8.53 2.82
CA PRO A 167 7.84 -7.83 3.95
C PRO A 167 8.17 -6.39 3.59
N ARG A 168 8.23 -5.53 4.61
CA ARG A 168 8.75 -4.16 4.51
C ARG A 168 9.81 -3.96 5.58
N PHE A 169 10.96 -3.51 5.17
CA PHE A 169 12.09 -3.22 6.04
C PHE A 169 12.35 -1.73 6.02
N TYR A 170 12.12 -1.07 7.14
CA TYR A 170 12.26 0.39 7.31
C TYR A 170 13.65 0.75 7.80
N SER A 171 14.16 1.88 7.37
CA SER A 171 15.47 2.39 7.79
C SER A 171 15.58 2.63 9.29
N GLY A 172 14.45 2.86 9.98
CA GLY A 172 14.36 2.98 11.44
C GLY A 172 14.41 1.65 12.22
N GLY A 173 14.72 0.52 11.55
CA GLY A 173 14.83 -0.81 12.19
C GLY A 173 13.49 -1.50 12.45
N LEU A 174 12.36 -0.91 12.03
CA LEU A 174 11.07 -1.57 12.06
C LEU A 174 10.94 -2.52 10.85
N SER A 175 10.25 -3.62 11.02
CA SER A 175 9.85 -4.49 9.92
C SER A 175 8.38 -4.86 10.03
N GLU A 176 7.74 -4.98 8.88
CA GLU A 176 6.36 -5.41 8.73
C GLU A 176 6.35 -6.63 7.79
N HIS A 177 5.57 -7.65 8.11
CA HIS A 177 5.43 -8.84 7.28
C HIS A 177 3.96 -9.05 6.94
N VAL A 178 3.65 -9.00 5.64
CA VAL A 178 2.31 -9.27 5.14
C VAL A 178 2.32 -10.62 4.44
N LEU A 179 1.56 -11.57 4.97
CA LEU A 179 1.29 -12.87 4.35
C LEU A 179 -0.13 -12.84 3.79
N THR A 180 -0.29 -13.23 2.55
CA THR A 180 -1.59 -13.34 1.89
C THR A 180 -1.82 -14.76 1.44
N ALA A 181 -3.05 -15.24 1.62
CA ALA A 181 -3.52 -16.48 1.03
C ALA A 181 -4.93 -16.25 0.48
N THR A 182 -5.13 -16.60 -0.77
CA THR A 182 -6.43 -16.44 -1.46
C THR A 182 -6.73 -17.72 -2.21
N PHE A 183 -7.97 -18.15 -2.15
CA PHE A 183 -8.46 -19.25 -2.97
C PHE A 183 -9.86 -18.91 -3.46
N GLY A 184 -10.22 -19.44 -4.60
CA GLY A 184 -11.51 -19.12 -5.19
C GLY A 184 -11.84 -19.98 -6.42
N ILE A 185 -13.01 -19.70 -6.94
CA ILE A 185 -13.57 -20.36 -8.13
C ILE A 185 -13.85 -19.27 -9.16
N LEU A 186 -13.48 -19.55 -10.40
CA LEU A 186 -13.73 -18.72 -11.57
C LEU A 186 -14.80 -19.39 -12.45
N PHE A 187 -15.80 -18.64 -12.87
CA PHE A 187 -16.91 -19.09 -13.73
C PHE A 187 -16.83 -18.46 -15.11
#